data_e0fc2936940822b4c5acd8a4004f90eb
#
_entry.id   e0fc2936940822b4c5acd8a4004f90eb
#
_cell.length_a   1.000
_cell.length_b   1.000
_cell.length_c   1.000
_cell.angle_alpha   90.00
_cell.angle_beta   90.00
_cell.angle_gamma   90.00
#
_symmetry.space_group_name_H-M   'P 1'
#
loop_
_entity.id
_entity.type
_entity.pdbx_description
1 polymer ?
#
loop_
_entity_poly.entity_id
_entity_poly.type
_entity_poly.pdbx_seq_one_letter_code
_entity_poly.pdbx_strand_id
1 'polypeptide(L)'
;MKVTVLLSLGRHPKSGRPMLAPNDARALAIAKKLTDKPRLLHVGEASQQSVLRQYLGLGFEQLDLIESPHGQDICGALIADLKGNPCDLILAGQNATGQDDTGLVPYIVAQGLGLQLVDRALSISDGNVTQFLPKGQRRVLTMPSQCVVTVSDKAPLELEYVARRARQGRIEILKPESSPTAALYQGWQLEPKQPGRKRLSIQSNASGWDRFSKRMNTTGGGGEVLKGGVDDSADKILSVLREKKLLSDAS
;
A
#
# COMPACT_ATOMS: atom_id res chain seq x y z
N MET A 1 8.37 27.71 1.88
CA MET A 1 7.85 26.68 0.95
C MET A 1 6.69 25.95 1.62
N LYS A 2 5.55 25.92 0.97
CA LYS A 2 4.38 25.15 1.45
C LYS A 2 4.50 23.72 0.96
N VAL A 3 4.57 22.77 1.90
CA VAL A 3 4.71 21.33 1.60
C VAL A 3 3.47 20.59 2.08
N THR A 4 2.86 19.81 1.20
CA THR A 4 1.79 18.86 1.56
C THR A 4 2.30 17.45 1.38
N VAL A 5 2.07 16.58 2.37
CA VAL A 5 2.42 15.16 2.31
C VAL A 5 1.15 14.34 2.22
N LEU A 6 1.00 13.61 1.13
CA LEU A 6 -0.10 12.66 0.96
C LEU A 6 0.24 11.39 1.73
N LEU A 7 -0.68 10.97 2.58
CA LEU A 7 -0.50 9.81 3.43
C LEU A 7 -1.47 8.71 3.02
N SER A 8 -1.00 7.49 3.10
CA SER A 8 -1.78 6.27 2.86
C SER A 8 -1.70 5.36 4.09
N LEU A 9 -2.45 4.29 4.08
CA LEU A 9 -2.34 3.23 5.08
C LEU A 9 -1.68 2.01 4.43
N GLY A 10 -0.73 1.43 5.14
CA GLY A 10 -0.13 0.15 4.78
C GLY A 10 -0.82 -1.00 5.49
N ARG A 11 -0.42 -2.21 5.14
CA ARG A 11 -0.79 -3.45 5.85
C ARG A 11 0.44 -4.23 6.22
N HIS A 12 0.47 -4.69 7.46
CA HIS A 12 1.57 -5.51 7.93
C HIS A 12 1.58 -6.86 7.18
N PRO A 13 2.70 -7.28 6.57
CA PRO A 13 2.73 -8.41 5.64
C PRO A 13 2.36 -9.75 6.26
N LYS A 14 2.61 -9.93 7.56
CA LYS A 14 2.29 -11.18 8.26
C LYS A 14 0.92 -11.19 8.91
N SER A 15 0.54 -10.10 9.59
CA SER A 15 -0.70 -10.04 10.38
C SER A 15 -1.87 -9.43 9.62
N GLY A 16 -1.65 -8.76 8.49
CA GLY A 16 -2.68 -8.03 7.74
C GLY A 16 -3.25 -6.81 8.45
N ARG A 17 -2.72 -6.46 9.65
CA ARG A 17 -3.19 -5.30 10.41
C ARG A 17 -2.84 -4.00 9.72
N PRO A 18 -3.73 -3.01 9.73
CA PRO A 18 -3.41 -1.67 9.23
C PRO A 18 -2.24 -1.07 10.01
N MET A 19 -1.35 -0.41 9.30
CA MET A 19 -0.20 0.30 9.86
C MET A 19 0.10 1.53 9.02
N LEU A 20 0.95 2.43 9.51
CA LEU A 20 1.48 3.51 8.67
C LEU A 20 2.25 2.93 7.48
N ALA A 21 2.18 3.58 6.34
CA ALA A 21 2.94 3.19 5.16
C ALA A 21 4.41 3.64 5.32
N PRO A 22 5.40 2.73 5.25
CA PRO A 22 6.80 3.08 5.49
C PRO A 22 7.35 4.12 4.51
N ASN A 23 6.88 4.13 3.27
CA ASN A 23 7.33 5.08 2.27
C ASN A 23 6.77 6.49 2.52
N ASP A 24 5.56 6.61 3.06
CA ASP A 24 5.02 7.90 3.48
C ASP A 24 5.76 8.45 4.71
N ALA A 25 6.19 7.57 5.62
CA ALA A 25 7.05 7.99 6.73
C ALA A 25 8.39 8.56 6.24
N ARG A 26 8.95 8.02 5.14
CA ARG A 26 10.14 8.60 4.48
C ARG A 26 9.83 9.94 3.82
N ALA A 27 8.65 10.07 3.22
CA ALA A 27 8.20 11.36 2.66
C ALA A 27 8.09 12.42 3.77
N LEU A 28 7.56 12.05 4.94
CA LEU A 28 7.52 12.91 6.12
C LEU A 28 8.91 13.28 6.64
N ALA A 29 9.89 12.37 6.59
CA ALA A 29 11.27 12.68 6.96
C ALA A 29 11.90 13.74 6.05
N ILE A 30 11.63 13.66 4.74
CA ILE A 30 12.05 14.70 3.79
C ILE A 30 11.29 16.01 4.06
N ALA A 31 9.97 15.96 4.22
CA ALA A 31 9.16 17.16 4.49
C ALA A 31 9.65 17.93 5.71
N LYS A 32 9.99 17.22 6.79
CA LYS A 32 10.48 17.84 8.04
C LYS A 32 11.81 18.57 7.88
N LYS A 33 12.64 18.15 6.93
CA LYS A 33 13.91 18.85 6.60
C LYS A 33 13.66 20.13 5.77
N LEU A 34 12.54 20.20 5.06
CA LEU A 34 12.20 21.31 4.17
C LEU A 34 11.38 22.39 4.86
N THR A 35 10.55 22.00 5.85
CA THR A 35 9.66 22.93 6.57
C THR A 35 9.30 22.38 7.95
N ASP A 36 9.15 23.26 8.93
CA ASP A 36 8.74 22.88 10.28
C ASP A 36 7.29 22.42 10.37
N LYS A 37 6.44 22.90 9.45
CA LYS A 37 4.99 22.65 9.47
C LYS A 37 4.48 22.18 8.10
N PRO A 38 4.83 20.96 7.67
CA PRO A 38 4.21 20.37 6.50
C PRO A 38 2.74 20.03 6.79
N ARG A 39 1.87 20.20 5.80
CA ARG A 39 0.49 19.74 5.86
C ARG A 39 0.46 18.24 5.62
N LEU A 40 -0.14 17.48 6.52
CA LEU A 40 -0.36 16.04 6.38
C LEU A 40 -1.79 15.83 5.90
N LEU A 41 -1.98 15.14 4.79
CA LEU A 41 -3.27 14.95 4.16
C LEU A 41 -3.54 13.47 3.89
N HIS A 42 -4.67 12.98 4.34
CA HIS A 42 -5.17 11.64 4.03
C HIS A 42 -6.62 11.70 3.56
N VAL A 43 -6.98 10.85 2.60
CA VAL A 43 -8.37 10.62 2.19
C VAL A 43 -8.76 9.21 2.54
N GLY A 44 -9.82 9.03 3.33
CA GLY A 44 -10.26 7.72 3.77
C GLY A 44 -11.35 7.78 4.83
N GLU A 45 -11.64 6.65 5.44
CA GLU A 45 -12.70 6.53 6.44
C GLU A 45 -12.29 7.09 7.80
N ALA A 46 -13.24 7.70 8.51
CA ALA A 46 -13.03 8.17 9.87
C ALA A 46 -12.63 7.06 10.85
N SER A 47 -13.00 5.81 10.57
CA SER A 47 -12.59 4.61 11.32
C SER A 47 -11.07 4.39 11.37
N GLN A 48 -10.32 4.96 10.43
CA GLN A 48 -8.87 4.78 10.26
C GLN A 48 -8.03 5.69 11.16
N GLN A 49 -8.64 6.61 11.91
CA GLN A 49 -7.93 7.58 12.75
C GLN A 49 -6.92 6.95 13.71
N SER A 50 -7.24 5.79 14.30
CA SER A 50 -6.34 5.10 15.24
C SER A 50 -4.98 4.75 14.62
N VAL A 51 -4.98 4.40 13.34
CA VAL A 51 -3.76 4.10 12.59
C VAL A 51 -3.08 5.38 12.11
N LEU A 52 -3.86 6.36 11.63
CA LEU A 52 -3.33 7.66 11.19
C LEU A 52 -2.60 8.41 12.29
N ARG A 53 -3.00 8.23 13.56
CA ARG A 53 -2.26 8.77 14.71
C ARG A 53 -0.81 8.31 14.80
N GLN A 54 -0.45 7.20 14.17
CA GLN A 54 0.95 6.76 14.12
C GLN A 54 1.85 7.78 13.39
N TYR A 55 1.32 8.46 12.37
CA TYR A 55 2.05 9.53 11.68
C TYR A 55 2.32 10.73 12.59
N LEU A 56 1.35 11.10 13.44
CA LEU A 56 1.55 12.17 14.44
C LEU A 56 2.65 11.81 15.45
N GLY A 57 2.77 10.52 15.77
CA GLY A 57 3.85 9.99 16.60
C GLY A 57 5.25 10.24 16.05
N LEU A 58 5.40 10.47 14.75
CA LEU A 58 6.66 10.80 14.10
C LEU A 58 7.09 12.28 14.28
N GLY A 59 6.31 13.07 15.01
CA GLY A 59 6.68 14.44 15.39
C GLY A 59 5.91 15.53 14.66
N PHE A 60 4.66 15.22 14.27
CA PHE A 60 3.73 16.15 13.67
C PHE A 60 2.54 16.42 14.59
N GLU A 61 2.02 17.65 14.55
CA GLU A 61 0.98 18.10 15.48
C GLU A 61 -0.43 17.86 14.93
N GLN A 62 -0.60 17.95 13.61
CA GLN A 62 -1.92 17.88 12.96
C GLN A 62 -1.86 17.03 11.67
N LEU A 63 -2.97 16.36 11.40
CA LEU A 63 -3.24 15.63 10.18
C LEU A 63 -4.67 15.94 9.72
N ASP A 64 -4.83 16.28 8.45
CA ASP A 64 -6.11 16.52 7.82
C ASP A 64 -6.61 15.20 7.20
N LEU A 65 -7.79 14.78 7.61
CA LEU A 65 -8.48 13.61 7.09
C LEU A 65 -9.70 14.05 6.28
N ILE A 66 -9.65 13.95 4.97
CA ILE A 66 -10.83 14.09 4.13
C ILE A 66 -11.64 12.80 4.24
N GLU A 67 -12.83 12.92 4.81
CA GLU A 67 -13.70 11.76 5.00
C GLU A 67 -14.24 11.25 3.66
N SER A 68 -13.91 10.02 3.33
CA SER A 68 -14.35 9.36 2.09
C SER A 68 -14.73 7.91 2.40
N PRO A 69 -16.01 7.55 2.29
CA PRO A 69 -16.45 6.17 2.42
C PRO A 69 -15.79 5.25 1.38
N HIS A 70 -15.73 3.97 1.70
CA HIS A 70 -15.18 2.97 0.80
C HIS A 70 -15.87 2.99 -0.58
N GLY A 71 -15.06 2.91 -1.64
CA GLY A 71 -15.56 2.91 -3.03
C GLY A 71 -15.73 4.28 -3.67
N GLN A 72 -15.40 5.36 -2.96
CA GLN A 72 -15.38 6.71 -3.54
C GLN A 72 -14.03 7.03 -4.20
N ASP A 73 -14.04 8.04 -5.06
CA ASP A 73 -12.84 8.49 -5.78
C ASP A 73 -11.93 9.33 -4.86
N ILE A 74 -10.94 8.68 -4.26
CA ILE A 74 -9.95 9.33 -3.42
C ILE A 74 -9.08 10.33 -4.20
N CYS A 75 -8.79 10.06 -5.47
CA CYS A 75 -7.97 10.95 -6.30
C CYS A 75 -8.72 12.24 -6.62
N GLY A 76 -10.02 12.14 -6.94
CA GLY A 76 -10.87 13.31 -7.15
C GLY A 76 -10.95 14.19 -5.92
N ALA A 77 -11.11 13.61 -4.73
CA ALA A 77 -11.14 14.34 -3.47
C ALA A 77 -9.79 15.04 -3.17
N LEU A 78 -8.66 14.35 -3.40
CA LEU A 78 -7.33 14.95 -3.26
C LEU A 78 -7.12 16.13 -4.21
N ILE A 79 -7.49 15.97 -5.49
CA ILE A 79 -7.33 17.02 -6.50
C ILE A 79 -8.19 18.25 -6.16
N ALA A 80 -9.44 18.03 -5.71
CA ALA A 80 -10.33 19.13 -5.32
C ALA A 80 -9.75 19.92 -4.14
N ASP A 81 -9.31 19.24 -3.08
CA ASP A 81 -8.70 19.89 -1.91
C ASP A 81 -7.41 20.63 -2.29
N LEU A 82 -6.52 20.02 -3.07
CA LEU A 82 -5.25 20.63 -3.45
C LEU A 82 -5.42 21.82 -4.42
N LYS A 83 -6.50 21.86 -5.20
CA LYS A 83 -6.87 23.06 -5.98
C LYS A 83 -7.31 24.20 -5.08
N GLY A 84 -8.08 23.91 -4.03
CA GLY A 84 -8.51 24.91 -3.04
C GLY A 84 -7.37 25.37 -2.12
N ASN A 85 -6.39 24.50 -1.88
CA ASN A 85 -5.26 24.73 -0.98
C ASN A 85 -3.91 24.53 -1.69
N PRO A 86 -3.52 25.42 -2.63
CA PRO A 86 -2.32 25.25 -3.43
C PRO A 86 -1.06 25.23 -2.56
N CYS A 87 -0.11 24.40 -2.93
CA CYS A 87 1.19 24.25 -2.29
C CYS A 87 2.32 24.19 -3.32
N ASP A 88 3.56 24.40 -2.87
CA ASP A 88 4.73 24.40 -3.75
C ASP A 88 5.19 22.98 -4.04
N LEU A 89 5.06 22.10 -3.05
CA LEU A 89 5.54 20.72 -3.14
C LEU A 89 4.53 19.75 -2.54
N ILE A 90 4.18 18.74 -3.33
CA ILE A 90 3.40 17.59 -2.88
C ILE A 90 4.34 16.39 -2.77
N LEU A 91 4.44 15.81 -1.58
CA LEU A 91 5.22 14.60 -1.33
C LEU A 91 4.29 13.40 -1.11
N ALA A 92 4.68 12.25 -1.61
CA ALA A 92 4.00 10.99 -1.34
C ALA A 92 5.02 9.84 -1.27
N GLY A 93 4.71 8.77 -0.58
CA GLY A 93 5.46 7.53 -0.73
C GLY A 93 5.32 6.98 -2.15
N GLN A 94 6.31 6.24 -2.61
CA GLN A 94 6.29 5.60 -3.93
C GLN A 94 5.07 4.68 -4.09
N ASN A 95 4.68 3.98 -3.04
CA ASN A 95 3.53 3.07 -2.99
C ASN A 95 3.06 2.82 -1.55
N ALA A 96 1.84 2.35 -1.39
CA ALA A 96 1.23 1.97 -0.11
C ALA A 96 1.33 0.46 0.10
N THR A 97 2.40 0.02 0.75
CA THR A 97 2.70 -1.40 0.99
C THR A 97 1.54 -2.17 1.62
N GLY A 98 1.08 -3.21 0.94
CA GLY A 98 0.03 -4.11 1.44
C GLY A 98 -1.41 -3.63 1.23
N GLN A 99 -1.61 -2.52 0.55
CA GLN A 99 -2.88 -2.09 -0.06
C GLN A 99 -2.94 -2.64 -1.50
N ASP A 100 -3.43 -1.85 -2.45
CA ASP A 100 -3.35 -2.14 -3.88
C ASP A 100 -1.90 -2.05 -4.42
N ASP A 101 -1.02 -1.34 -3.71
CA ASP A 101 0.41 -1.20 -3.93
C ASP A 101 0.79 -0.69 -5.34
N THR A 102 -0.16 -0.06 -6.03
CA THR A 102 0.01 0.42 -7.41
C THR A 102 0.92 1.63 -7.51
N GLY A 103 0.94 2.48 -6.49
CA GLY A 103 1.65 3.75 -6.48
C GLY A 103 1.12 4.78 -7.49
N LEU A 104 -0.09 4.60 -8.03
CA LEU A 104 -0.66 5.46 -9.08
C LEU A 104 -1.21 6.79 -8.56
N VAL A 105 -1.61 6.87 -7.30
CA VAL A 105 -2.25 8.06 -6.74
C VAL A 105 -1.45 9.35 -6.98
N PRO A 106 -0.14 9.42 -6.70
CA PRO A 106 0.65 10.63 -6.96
C PRO A 106 0.65 11.05 -8.44
N TYR A 107 0.65 10.08 -9.36
CA TYR A 107 0.64 10.36 -10.80
C TYR A 107 -0.70 10.92 -11.26
N ILE A 108 -1.81 10.36 -10.78
CA ILE A 108 -3.17 10.84 -11.07
C ILE A 108 -3.35 12.26 -10.52
N VAL A 109 -2.87 12.51 -9.30
CA VAL A 109 -2.91 13.84 -8.67
C VAL A 109 -2.09 14.84 -9.47
N ALA A 110 -0.86 14.47 -9.88
CA ALA A 110 -0.01 15.32 -10.71
C ALA A 110 -0.68 15.68 -12.03
N GLN A 111 -1.27 14.69 -12.72
CA GLN A 111 -2.00 14.90 -13.96
C GLN A 111 -3.22 15.81 -13.76
N GLY A 112 -4.03 15.56 -12.72
CA GLY A 112 -5.25 16.34 -12.43
C GLY A 112 -4.99 17.79 -12.01
N LEU A 113 -3.78 18.07 -11.50
CA LEU A 113 -3.31 19.42 -11.15
C LEU A 113 -2.48 20.07 -12.27
N GLY A 114 -2.10 19.34 -13.33
CA GLY A 114 -1.21 19.85 -14.39
C GLY A 114 0.23 20.08 -13.90
N LEU A 115 0.67 19.34 -12.87
CA LEU A 115 1.99 19.46 -12.26
C LEU A 115 2.98 18.44 -12.82
N GLN A 116 4.26 18.83 -12.83
CA GLN A 116 5.34 17.88 -13.12
C GLN A 116 5.53 16.91 -11.94
N LEU A 117 5.91 15.67 -12.25
CA LEU A 117 6.18 14.65 -11.25
C LEU A 117 7.65 14.18 -11.36
N VAL A 118 8.31 14.11 -10.20
CA VAL A 118 9.63 13.49 -10.05
C VAL A 118 9.46 12.25 -9.19
N ASP A 119 9.79 11.09 -9.74
CA ASP A 119 9.63 9.83 -9.04
C ASP A 119 10.86 9.41 -8.23
N ARG A 120 10.64 8.57 -7.23
CA ARG A 120 11.69 7.86 -6.46
C ARG A 120 12.79 8.75 -5.89
N ALA A 121 12.44 9.87 -5.26
CA ALA A 121 13.39 10.74 -4.59
C ALA A 121 14.05 10.04 -3.39
N LEU A 122 15.35 10.25 -3.22
CA LEU A 122 16.13 9.88 -2.04
C LEU A 122 16.24 11.05 -1.07
N SER A 123 16.40 12.25 -1.60
CA SER A 123 16.54 13.49 -0.83
C SER A 123 16.14 14.69 -1.67
N ILE A 124 15.80 15.77 -0.99
CA ILE A 124 15.57 17.10 -1.58
C ILE A 124 16.40 18.08 -0.78
N SER A 125 17.27 18.84 -1.46
CA SER A 125 18.09 19.89 -0.86
C SER A 125 18.46 20.93 -1.91
N ASP A 126 18.58 22.19 -1.49
CA ASP A 126 19.04 23.31 -2.32
C ASP A 126 18.33 23.45 -3.66
N GLY A 127 17.01 23.20 -3.65
CA GLY A 127 16.19 23.26 -4.87
C GLY A 127 16.41 22.10 -5.84
N ASN A 128 17.09 21.04 -5.42
CA ASN A 128 17.36 19.85 -6.23
C ASN A 128 16.76 18.59 -5.62
N VAL A 129 16.33 17.67 -6.48
CA VAL A 129 15.85 16.32 -6.09
C VAL A 129 16.90 15.31 -6.51
N THR A 130 17.40 14.52 -5.56
CA THR A 130 18.25 13.35 -5.86
C THR A 130 17.35 12.15 -6.06
N GLN A 131 17.29 11.64 -7.27
CA GLN A 131 16.47 10.51 -7.69
C GLN A 131 17.25 9.20 -7.62
N PHE A 132 16.60 8.13 -7.15
CA PHE A 132 17.13 6.77 -7.22
C PHE A 132 16.87 6.16 -8.60
N LEU A 133 17.91 5.57 -9.18
CA LEU A 133 17.85 4.85 -10.45
C LEU A 133 18.32 3.40 -10.26
N PRO A 134 17.95 2.48 -11.17
CA PRO A 134 18.42 1.09 -11.14
C PRO A 134 19.94 0.97 -11.03
N LYS A 135 20.41 -0.15 -10.48
CA LYS A 135 21.84 -0.45 -10.29
C LYS A 135 22.56 0.54 -9.35
N GLY A 136 21.83 1.19 -8.42
CA GLY A 136 22.42 2.12 -7.46
C GLY A 136 22.82 3.49 -8.04
N GLN A 137 22.48 3.77 -9.27
CA GLN A 137 22.71 5.07 -9.87
C GLN A 137 21.85 6.15 -9.24
N ARG A 138 22.31 7.39 -9.30
CA ARG A 138 21.58 8.57 -8.81
C ARG A 138 21.58 9.63 -9.91
N ARG A 139 20.47 10.35 -9.98
CA ARG A 139 20.33 11.51 -10.87
C ARG A 139 19.89 12.70 -10.03
N VAL A 140 20.52 13.83 -10.24
CA VAL A 140 20.12 15.10 -9.61
C VAL A 140 19.32 15.89 -10.63
N LEU A 141 18.14 16.33 -10.24
CA LEU A 141 17.24 17.13 -11.05
C LEU A 141 16.95 18.43 -10.32
N THR A 142 16.92 19.54 -11.03
CA THR A 142 16.40 20.79 -10.47
C THR A 142 14.91 20.65 -10.25
N MET A 143 14.46 20.99 -9.04
CA MET A 143 13.05 20.88 -8.65
C MET A 143 12.23 21.98 -9.35
N PRO A 144 11.12 21.64 -10.02
CA PRO A 144 10.19 22.64 -10.54
C PRO A 144 9.59 23.48 -9.40
N SER A 145 9.11 24.68 -9.73
CA SER A 145 8.51 25.61 -8.75
C SER A 145 7.28 25.03 -8.05
N GLN A 146 6.50 24.24 -8.77
CA GLN A 146 5.41 23.43 -8.23
C GLN A 146 5.50 22.03 -8.81
N CYS A 147 5.54 21.02 -7.95
CA CYS A 147 5.69 19.64 -8.41
C CYS A 147 5.16 18.62 -7.40
N VAL A 148 4.96 17.41 -7.91
CA VAL A 148 4.72 16.21 -7.11
C VAL A 148 6.00 15.39 -7.07
N VAL A 149 6.40 14.93 -5.89
CA VAL A 149 7.59 14.09 -5.75
C VAL A 149 7.21 12.81 -5.01
N THR A 150 7.48 11.64 -5.61
CA THR A 150 7.36 10.38 -4.89
C THR A 150 8.68 10.00 -4.24
N VAL A 151 8.61 9.47 -3.03
CA VAL A 151 9.78 9.13 -2.23
C VAL A 151 10.05 7.63 -2.30
N SER A 152 11.30 7.29 -2.61
CA SER A 152 11.76 5.91 -2.75
C SER A 152 11.74 5.17 -1.40
N ASP A 153 11.55 3.85 -1.47
CA ASP A 153 11.77 2.92 -0.35
C ASP A 153 13.24 2.87 0.11
N LYS A 154 14.16 3.43 -0.66
CA LYS A 154 15.59 3.56 -0.35
C LYS A 154 15.95 4.91 0.31
N ALA A 155 15.00 5.83 0.42
CA ALA A 155 15.23 7.09 1.12
C ALA A 155 15.45 6.83 2.64
N PRO A 156 16.31 7.59 3.32
CA PRO A 156 16.53 7.42 4.75
C PRO A 156 15.25 7.75 5.55
N LEU A 157 15.02 6.99 6.60
CA LEU A 157 13.94 7.25 7.57
C LEU A 157 14.57 7.71 8.89
N GLU A 158 14.66 9.01 9.07
CA GLU A 158 15.31 9.65 10.23
C GLU A 158 14.25 10.31 11.13
N LEU A 159 13.21 9.57 11.48
CA LEU A 159 12.15 10.05 12.38
C LEU A 159 12.01 9.10 13.57
N GLU A 160 11.92 9.68 14.77
CA GLU A 160 11.68 8.94 15.99
C GLU A 160 10.19 8.92 16.32
N TYR A 161 9.68 7.74 16.66
CA TYR A 161 8.30 7.58 17.08
C TYR A 161 8.13 7.82 18.57
N VAL A 162 7.24 8.71 18.94
CA VAL A 162 6.89 9.01 20.33
C VAL A 162 5.40 8.80 20.56
N ALA A 163 5.03 7.78 21.32
CA ALA A 163 3.64 7.41 21.57
C ALA A 163 2.80 8.53 22.22
N ARG A 164 3.40 9.41 23.02
CA ARG A 164 2.73 10.58 23.59
C ARG A 164 2.26 11.54 22.50
N ARG A 165 3.10 11.82 21.49
CA ARG A 165 2.75 12.70 20.37
C ARG A 165 1.59 12.10 19.56
N ALA A 166 1.61 10.79 19.31
CA ALA A 166 0.51 10.11 18.61
C ALA A 166 -0.84 10.30 19.32
N ARG A 167 -0.86 10.31 20.66
CA ARG A 167 -2.08 10.51 21.45
C ARG A 167 -2.54 11.95 21.52
N GLN A 168 -1.60 12.89 21.60
CA GLN A 168 -1.87 14.33 21.76
C GLN A 168 -2.13 15.05 20.43
N GLY A 169 -1.63 14.52 19.32
CA GLY A 169 -1.78 15.12 18.01
C GLY A 169 -3.25 15.20 17.57
N ARG A 170 -3.56 16.20 16.78
CA ARG A 170 -4.91 16.50 16.28
C ARG A 170 -5.14 15.87 14.91
N ILE A 171 -6.28 15.23 14.73
CA ILE A 171 -6.80 14.85 13.41
C ILE A 171 -8.01 15.73 13.15
N GLU A 172 -7.95 16.51 12.08
CA GLU A 172 -9.05 17.34 11.61
C GLU A 172 -9.80 16.59 10.50
N ILE A 173 -11.10 16.39 10.71
CA ILE A 173 -11.96 15.72 9.73
C ILE A 173 -12.54 16.77 8.82
N LEU A 174 -12.19 16.69 7.54
CA LEU A 174 -12.71 17.56 6.49
C LEU A 174 -13.77 16.81 5.70
N LYS A 175 -14.86 17.50 5.37
CA LYS A 175 -15.88 16.96 4.45
C LYS A 175 -15.47 17.26 3.02
N PRO A 176 -15.49 16.27 2.12
CA PRO A 176 -15.18 16.52 0.71
C PRO A 176 -16.29 17.38 0.07
N GLU A 177 -15.92 18.29 -0.81
CA GLU A 177 -16.88 19.11 -1.56
C GLU A 177 -17.73 18.23 -2.51
N SER A 178 -17.17 17.17 -3.04
CA SER A 178 -17.88 16.14 -3.80
C SER A 178 -17.14 14.80 -3.67
N SER A 179 -17.90 13.73 -3.63
CA SER A 179 -17.35 12.36 -3.52
C SER A 179 -18.07 11.45 -4.52
N PRO A 180 -17.76 11.56 -5.82
CA PRO A 180 -18.31 10.64 -6.80
C PRO A 180 -17.80 9.22 -6.53
N THR A 181 -18.63 8.22 -6.85
CA THR A 181 -18.18 6.82 -6.85
C THR A 181 -17.02 6.67 -7.84
N ALA A 182 -15.95 6.02 -7.41
CA ALA A 182 -14.79 5.79 -8.27
C ALA A 182 -15.21 5.03 -9.54
N ALA A 183 -14.81 5.53 -10.70
CA ALA A 183 -15.15 4.94 -11.99
C ALA A 183 -14.76 3.46 -12.07
N LEU A 184 -13.67 3.09 -11.37
CA LEU A 184 -13.20 1.71 -11.28
C LEU A 184 -14.23 0.75 -10.66
N TYR A 185 -15.08 1.22 -9.76
CA TYR A 185 -16.09 0.40 -9.07
C TYR A 185 -17.47 0.46 -9.74
N GLN A 186 -17.63 1.28 -10.78
CA GLN A 186 -18.86 1.33 -11.54
C GLN A 186 -19.07 -0.01 -12.27
N GLY A 187 -20.19 -0.66 -11.98
CA GLY A 187 -20.51 -1.97 -12.55
C GLY A 187 -19.95 -3.17 -11.80
N TRP A 188 -19.20 -2.98 -10.71
CA TRP A 188 -18.79 -4.08 -9.86
C TRP A 188 -19.96 -4.55 -8.98
N GLN A 189 -20.11 -5.88 -8.88
CA GLN A 189 -21.04 -6.50 -7.95
C GLN A 189 -20.26 -7.09 -6.78
N LEU A 190 -20.74 -6.82 -5.56
CA LEU A 190 -20.17 -7.43 -4.36
C LEU A 190 -20.65 -8.86 -4.25
N GLU A 191 -19.74 -9.80 -4.42
CA GLU A 191 -20.00 -11.23 -4.21
C GLU A 191 -19.48 -11.67 -2.82
N PRO A 192 -20.16 -12.62 -2.16
CA PRO A 192 -19.64 -13.18 -0.93
C PRO A 192 -18.28 -13.86 -1.20
N LYS A 193 -17.34 -13.65 -0.27
CA LYS A 193 -16.01 -14.22 -0.38
C LYS A 193 -16.09 -15.73 -0.55
N GLN A 194 -15.62 -16.24 -1.65
CA GLN A 194 -15.50 -17.69 -1.84
C GLN A 194 -14.58 -18.30 -0.78
N PRO A 195 -14.91 -19.47 -0.22
CA PRO A 195 -14.08 -20.13 0.77
C PRO A 195 -12.68 -20.37 0.19
N GLY A 196 -11.67 -19.79 0.83
CA GLY A 196 -10.29 -19.97 0.42
C GLY A 196 -9.88 -21.45 0.51
N ARG A 197 -8.87 -21.84 -0.25
CA ARG A 197 -8.30 -23.19 -0.16
C ARG A 197 -8.01 -23.54 1.30
N LYS A 198 -8.47 -24.71 1.74
CA LYS A 198 -8.19 -25.19 3.10
C LYS A 198 -6.68 -25.20 3.32
N ARG A 199 -6.21 -24.42 4.28
CA ARG A 199 -4.80 -24.47 4.69
C ARG A 199 -4.56 -25.81 5.35
N LEU A 200 -3.48 -26.48 4.99
CA LEU A 200 -3.01 -27.65 5.73
C LEU A 200 -2.80 -27.24 7.18
N SER A 201 -3.60 -27.80 8.11
CA SER A 201 -3.40 -27.57 9.53
C SER A 201 -2.16 -28.35 9.96
N ILE A 202 -1.11 -27.64 10.30
CA ILE A 202 0.04 -28.23 10.98
C ILE A 202 -0.43 -28.50 12.41
N GLN A 203 -0.46 -29.75 12.83
CA GLN A 203 -0.76 -30.11 14.23
C GLN A 203 0.27 -29.42 15.13
N SER A 204 -0.20 -28.47 15.94
CA SER A 204 0.65 -27.64 16.78
C SER A 204 1.37 -28.40 17.90
N ASN A 205 0.91 -29.61 18.20
CA ASN A 205 1.39 -30.44 19.32
C ASN A 205 2.51 -31.44 18.93
N ALA A 206 2.95 -31.46 17.67
CA ALA A 206 4.06 -32.29 17.26
C ALA A 206 5.40 -31.68 17.69
N SER A 207 6.27 -32.47 18.30
CA SER A 207 7.64 -32.07 18.63
C SER A 207 8.42 -31.65 17.38
N GLY A 208 9.50 -30.87 17.54
CA GLY A 208 10.36 -30.48 16.41
C GLY A 208 10.88 -31.73 15.65
N TRP A 209 11.16 -32.81 16.38
CA TRP A 209 11.60 -34.09 15.83
C TRP A 209 10.49 -34.79 15.03
N ASP A 210 9.25 -34.83 15.52
CA ASP A 210 8.12 -35.41 14.80
C ASP A 210 7.83 -34.67 13.49
N ARG A 211 8.01 -33.38 13.48
CA ARG A 211 7.88 -32.56 12.25
C ARG A 211 9.00 -32.84 11.26
N PHE A 212 10.22 -33.03 11.75
CA PHE A 212 11.38 -33.34 10.94
C PHE A 212 11.29 -34.78 10.38
N SER A 213 10.97 -35.78 11.21
CA SER A 213 10.83 -37.15 10.78
C SER A 213 9.67 -37.37 9.81
N LYS A 214 8.54 -36.70 10.01
CA LYS A 214 7.45 -36.68 9.01
C LYS A 214 7.89 -36.10 7.68
N ARG A 215 8.73 -35.07 7.69
CA ARG A 215 9.23 -34.43 6.47
C ARG A 215 10.28 -35.30 5.76
N MET A 216 11.08 -36.03 6.50
CA MET A 216 12.06 -36.98 5.96
C MET A 216 11.39 -38.30 5.50
N ASN A 217 10.34 -38.75 6.20
CA ASN A 217 9.60 -39.97 5.87
C ASN A 217 8.42 -39.71 4.89
N THR A 218 8.24 -38.51 4.36
CA THR A 218 7.35 -38.27 3.21
C THR A 218 8.00 -38.79 1.91
N THR A 219 8.37 -40.06 1.89
CA THR A 219 8.36 -40.84 0.67
C THR A 219 6.89 -41.10 0.34
N GLY A 220 6.25 -40.21 -0.42
CA GLY A 220 4.88 -40.46 -0.80
C GLY A 220 3.97 -39.29 -1.06
N GLY A 221 4.52 -38.06 -1.24
CA GLY A 221 3.78 -36.95 -1.81
C GLY A 221 4.14 -36.69 -3.27
N GLY A 222 4.96 -37.55 -3.84
CA GLY A 222 5.23 -37.53 -5.27
C GLY A 222 4.00 -38.04 -6.01
N GLY A 223 3.47 -37.29 -6.94
CA GLY A 223 2.43 -37.77 -7.82
C GLY A 223 2.86 -39.06 -8.53
N GLU A 224 1.91 -39.94 -8.81
CA GLU A 224 2.17 -41.13 -9.61
C GLU A 224 2.60 -40.71 -11.01
N VAL A 225 3.76 -41.18 -11.46
CA VAL A 225 4.19 -40.95 -12.84
C VAL A 225 3.50 -41.96 -13.73
N LEU A 226 2.56 -41.53 -14.51
CA LEU A 226 1.82 -42.36 -15.47
C LEU A 226 2.72 -42.67 -16.66
N LYS A 227 3.03 -43.98 -16.83
CA LYS A 227 3.83 -44.47 -17.95
C LYS A 227 2.90 -45.28 -18.87
N GLY A 228 1.96 -44.61 -19.51
CA GLY A 228 0.98 -45.24 -20.44
C GLY A 228 0.74 -44.39 -21.67
N GLY A 229 -0.19 -44.81 -22.51
CA GLY A 229 -0.68 -44.01 -23.61
C GLY A 229 -1.28 -42.68 -23.13
N VAL A 230 -1.40 -41.70 -24.02
CA VAL A 230 -1.94 -40.37 -23.67
C VAL A 230 -3.38 -40.49 -23.16
N ASP A 231 -4.20 -41.34 -23.80
CA ASP A 231 -5.61 -41.52 -23.46
C ASP A 231 -5.77 -42.20 -22.10
N ASP A 232 -5.02 -43.28 -21.82
CA ASP A 232 -5.03 -43.96 -20.51
C ASP A 232 -4.58 -43.06 -19.37
N SER A 233 -3.60 -42.19 -19.66
CA SER A 233 -3.10 -41.19 -18.67
C SER A 233 -4.14 -40.10 -18.41
N ALA A 234 -4.85 -39.66 -19.43
CA ALA A 234 -5.91 -38.69 -19.32
C ALA A 234 -7.11 -39.23 -18.50
N ASP A 235 -7.53 -40.46 -18.77
CA ASP A 235 -8.62 -41.11 -18.04
C ASP A 235 -8.28 -41.30 -16.56
N LYS A 236 -7.04 -41.67 -16.25
CA LYS A 236 -6.58 -41.80 -14.87
C LYS A 236 -6.54 -40.45 -14.13
N ILE A 237 -6.11 -39.38 -14.79
CA ILE A 237 -6.16 -38.04 -14.23
C ILE A 237 -7.60 -37.60 -13.98
N LEU A 238 -8.50 -37.82 -14.93
CA LEU A 238 -9.92 -37.48 -14.79
C LEU A 238 -10.58 -38.24 -13.65
N SER A 239 -10.27 -39.54 -13.49
CA SER A 239 -10.80 -40.33 -12.38
C SER A 239 -10.36 -39.79 -11.01
N VAL A 240 -9.08 -39.43 -10.86
CA VAL A 240 -8.54 -38.85 -9.61
C VAL A 240 -9.17 -37.48 -9.32
N LEU A 241 -9.39 -36.64 -10.35
CA LEU A 241 -10.02 -35.35 -10.19
C LEU A 241 -11.49 -35.45 -9.76
N ARG A 242 -12.23 -36.43 -10.29
CA ARG A 242 -13.60 -36.77 -9.87
C ARG A 242 -13.67 -37.28 -8.46
N GLU A 243 -12.80 -38.26 -8.10
CA GLU A 243 -12.72 -38.82 -6.76
C GLU A 243 -12.45 -37.70 -5.71
N LYS A 244 -11.56 -36.77 -6.04
CA LYS A 244 -11.26 -35.61 -5.17
C LYS A 244 -12.31 -34.48 -5.24
N LYS A 245 -13.40 -34.66 -5.98
CA LYS A 245 -14.46 -33.65 -6.18
C LYS A 245 -13.91 -32.29 -6.64
N LEU A 246 -12.92 -32.31 -7.52
CA LEU A 246 -12.32 -31.12 -8.12
C LEU A 246 -12.93 -30.78 -9.49
N LEU A 247 -13.65 -31.74 -10.09
CA LEU A 247 -14.49 -31.53 -11.27
C LEU A 247 -15.94 -31.71 -10.84
N SER A 248 -16.79 -30.75 -11.19
CA SER A 248 -18.24 -30.93 -11.17
C SER A 248 -18.62 -31.77 -12.41
N ASP A 249 -19.46 -32.78 -12.24
CA ASP A 249 -20.08 -33.43 -13.38
C ASP A 249 -20.84 -32.35 -14.17
N ALA A 250 -20.33 -32.08 -15.38
CA ALA A 250 -21.05 -31.22 -16.30
C ALA A 250 -22.34 -31.92 -16.70
N SER A 251 -23.47 -31.30 -16.37
CA SER A 251 -24.80 -31.65 -16.82
C SER A 251 -24.93 -31.37 -18.30
#